data_fedf0ba1adc540cf683807d3f4d1db28
#
_entry.id   fedf0ba1adc540cf683807d3f4d1db28
#
_cell.length_a   1.000
_cell.length_b   1.000
_cell.length_c   1.000
_cell.angle_alpha   90.00
_cell.angle_beta   90.00
_cell.angle_gamma   90.00
#
_symmetry.space_group_name_H-M   'P 1'
#
loop_
_entity.id
_entity.type
_entity.pdbx_description
1 polymer ?
#
loop_
_entity_poly.entity_id
_entity_poly.type
_entity_poly.pdbx_seq_one_letter_code
_entity_poly.pdbx_strand_id
1 'polypeptide(L)'
;EIPLRLVGSEMCIRDRIATRTSLIIDFGGGLKQEDDLEIAFESGAQMVTGGSIAVKNPEMFTSWISKFGSEKIILGADAKEKKIAISGWEETTSQELIPFIKGYYDKGITKVICTDIARDGMLQGPAIDLYKEIRDEIPFLYIIASGGVSSIEDIEKLSEAGIPAVIFGKAIYEGKIQLKDLLRFT
;
A
#
# COMPACT_ATOMS: atom_id res chain seq x y z
N GLU A 1 -13.71 10.51 -22.03
CA GLU A 1 -14.56 10.86 -20.87
C GLU A 1 -13.82 10.51 -19.61
N ILE A 2 -13.52 11.49 -18.76
CA ILE A 2 -12.94 11.27 -17.43
C ILE A 2 -13.95 10.42 -16.64
N PRO A 3 -13.55 9.27 -16.06
CA PRO A 3 -14.48 8.45 -15.30
C PRO A 3 -15.17 9.30 -14.22
N LEU A 4 -16.50 9.30 -14.22
CA LEU A 4 -17.35 10.11 -13.32
C LEU A 4 -16.94 10.03 -11.83
N ARG A 5 -16.33 8.92 -11.42
CA ARG A 5 -15.82 8.74 -10.04
C ARG A 5 -14.53 9.52 -9.72
N LEU A 6 -13.84 10.05 -10.74
CA LEU A 6 -12.71 10.97 -10.56
C LEU A 6 -13.13 12.44 -10.60
N VAL A 7 -14.38 12.73 -11.00
CA VAL A 7 -14.97 14.08 -11.09
C VAL A 7 -15.83 14.43 -9.86
N GLY A 8 -15.87 13.58 -8.84
CA GLY A 8 -16.66 13.77 -7.63
C GLY A 8 -15.91 14.37 -6.45
N SER A 9 -16.54 14.28 -5.29
CA SER A 9 -16.02 14.77 -3.99
C SER A 9 -14.63 14.25 -3.61
N GLU A 10 -14.25 13.08 -4.11
CA GLU A 10 -12.95 12.46 -3.82
C GLU A 10 -11.78 13.18 -4.50
N MET A 11 -11.96 13.68 -5.71
CA MET A 11 -10.96 14.52 -6.38
C MET A 11 -10.77 15.83 -5.61
N CYS A 12 -11.87 16.42 -5.12
CA CYS A 12 -11.78 17.61 -4.26
C CYS A 12 -11.07 17.36 -2.94
N ILE A 13 -11.17 16.17 -2.35
CA ILE A 13 -10.45 15.83 -1.10
C ILE A 13 -8.95 15.71 -1.37
N ARG A 14 -8.54 14.99 -2.40
CA ARG A 14 -7.13 14.81 -2.79
C ARG A 14 -6.47 16.15 -3.12
N ASP A 15 -7.08 16.96 -3.98
CA ASP A 15 -6.60 18.29 -4.34
C ASP A 15 -6.46 19.21 -3.12
N ARG A 16 -7.41 19.11 -2.18
CA ARG A 16 -7.35 19.87 -0.93
C ARG A 16 -6.22 19.45 -0.02
N ILE A 17 -5.91 18.13 0.05
CA ILE A 17 -4.77 17.63 0.81
C ILE A 17 -3.47 18.07 0.14
N ALA A 18 -3.34 17.85 -1.18
CA ALA A 18 -2.17 18.21 -1.95
C ALA A 18 -1.83 19.72 -1.89
N THR A 19 -2.85 20.58 -1.91
CA THR A 19 -2.65 22.03 -1.94
C THR A 19 -2.55 22.70 -0.56
N ARG A 20 -2.99 22.03 0.51
CA ARG A 20 -3.05 22.59 1.86
C ARG A 20 -2.10 21.96 2.86
N THR A 21 -1.41 20.91 2.49
CA THR A 21 -0.48 20.18 3.36
C THR A 21 0.81 19.83 2.61
N SER A 22 1.85 19.48 3.36
CA SER A 22 3.10 18.92 2.83
C SER A 22 3.09 17.37 2.81
N LEU A 23 1.92 16.75 2.96
CA LEU A 23 1.81 15.30 2.97
C LEU A 23 2.11 14.73 1.59
N ILE A 24 2.87 13.64 1.58
CA ILE A 24 3.10 12.83 0.38
C ILE A 24 1.88 11.93 0.18
N ILE A 25 1.26 12.04 -0.99
CA ILE A 25 0.03 11.31 -1.30
C ILE A 25 0.37 10.06 -2.12
N ASP A 26 0.05 8.90 -1.58
CA ASP A 26 -0.07 7.66 -2.35
C ASP A 26 -1.53 7.45 -2.75
N PHE A 27 -1.75 7.16 -4.02
CA PHE A 27 -3.09 6.86 -4.52
C PHE A 27 -3.19 5.41 -4.97
N GLY A 28 -4.10 4.67 -4.35
CA GLY A 28 -4.37 3.27 -4.68
C GLY A 28 -5.84 2.99 -4.93
N GLY A 29 -6.08 1.92 -5.66
CA GLY A 29 -7.42 1.43 -5.97
C GLY A 29 -7.98 1.91 -7.31
N GLY A 30 -8.50 0.96 -8.08
CA GLY A 30 -9.18 1.22 -9.34
C GLY A 30 -8.31 1.58 -10.54
N LEU A 31 -6.99 1.60 -10.41
CA LEU A 31 -6.06 1.83 -11.51
C LEU A 31 -6.07 0.64 -12.47
N LYS A 32 -6.35 0.88 -13.75
CA LYS A 32 -6.49 -0.17 -14.78
C LYS A 32 -5.67 0.09 -16.03
N GLN A 33 -5.32 1.33 -16.29
CA GLN A 33 -4.60 1.77 -17.49
C GLN A 33 -3.68 2.93 -17.15
N GLU A 34 -2.80 3.28 -18.07
CA GLU A 34 -1.78 4.30 -17.89
C GLU A 34 -2.37 5.69 -17.64
N ASP A 35 -3.43 6.04 -18.35
CA ASP A 35 -4.14 7.33 -18.18
C ASP A 35 -4.64 7.52 -16.74
N ASP A 36 -4.99 6.44 -16.04
CA ASP A 36 -5.41 6.52 -14.64
C ASP A 36 -4.25 7.04 -13.74
N LEU A 37 -3.00 6.65 -14.06
CA LEU A 37 -1.81 7.11 -13.34
C LEU A 37 -1.50 8.58 -13.64
N GLU A 38 -1.58 8.97 -14.92
CA GLU A 38 -1.36 10.35 -15.34
C GLU A 38 -2.34 11.28 -14.61
N ILE A 39 -3.63 10.93 -14.59
CA ILE A 39 -4.66 11.66 -13.84
C ILE A 39 -4.34 11.68 -12.34
N ALA A 40 -3.87 10.57 -11.76
CA ALA A 40 -3.52 10.53 -10.34
C ALA A 40 -2.36 11.50 -10.02
N PHE A 41 -1.31 11.50 -10.84
CA PHE A 41 -0.15 12.40 -10.66
C PHE A 41 -0.51 13.86 -10.90
N GLU A 42 -1.28 14.17 -11.95
CA GLU A 42 -1.78 15.52 -12.22
C GLU A 42 -2.67 16.06 -11.09
N SER A 43 -3.39 15.17 -10.41
CA SER A 43 -4.21 15.51 -9.24
C SER A 43 -3.42 15.56 -7.93
N GLY A 44 -2.08 15.56 -7.98
CA GLY A 44 -1.20 15.78 -6.83
C GLY A 44 -0.74 14.53 -6.08
N ALA A 45 -1.01 13.31 -6.58
CA ALA A 45 -0.39 12.12 -6.03
C ALA A 45 1.12 12.12 -6.37
N GLN A 46 1.96 11.74 -5.43
CA GLN A 46 3.39 11.54 -5.64
C GLN A 46 3.73 10.07 -5.87
N MET A 47 2.88 9.17 -5.39
CA MET A 47 3.01 7.73 -5.58
C MET A 47 1.66 7.12 -5.94
N VAL A 48 1.69 5.97 -6.59
CA VAL A 48 0.51 5.17 -6.89
C VAL A 48 0.74 3.72 -6.52
N THR A 49 -0.30 3.11 -5.94
CA THR A 49 -0.27 1.69 -5.55
C THR A 49 -1.10 0.85 -6.50
N GLY A 50 -0.47 -0.14 -7.14
CA GLY A 50 -1.13 -1.14 -7.97
C GLY A 50 -1.10 -2.53 -7.34
N GLY A 51 -2.26 -3.07 -7.02
CA GLY A 51 -2.44 -4.44 -6.50
C GLY A 51 -2.99 -5.39 -7.57
N SER A 52 -4.30 -5.43 -7.76
CA SER A 52 -4.95 -6.34 -8.71
C SER A 52 -4.39 -6.27 -10.13
N ILE A 53 -3.95 -5.09 -10.58
CA ILE A 53 -3.35 -4.90 -11.91
C ILE A 53 -2.04 -5.67 -12.05
N ALA A 54 -1.23 -5.74 -11.00
CA ALA A 54 0.02 -6.48 -11.00
C ALA A 54 -0.20 -8.00 -11.21
N VAL A 55 -1.37 -8.52 -10.82
CA VAL A 55 -1.76 -9.92 -11.06
C VAL A 55 -2.42 -10.08 -12.43
N LYS A 56 -3.37 -9.18 -12.76
CA LYS A 56 -4.22 -9.32 -13.96
C LYS A 56 -3.52 -8.92 -15.26
N ASN A 57 -2.61 -7.96 -15.19
CA ASN A 57 -1.82 -7.48 -16.33
C ASN A 57 -0.39 -7.13 -15.90
N PRO A 58 0.47 -8.15 -15.67
CA PRO A 58 1.83 -7.96 -15.20
C PRO A 58 2.71 -7.13 -16.15
N GLU A 59 2.45 -7.21 -17.46
CA GLU A 59 3.19 -6.46 -18.47
C GLU A 59 2.92 -4.96 -18.35
N MET A 60 1.66 -4.59 -18.21
CA MET A 60 1.25 -3.20 -18.01
C MET A 60 1.83 -2.66 -16.70
N PHE A 61 1.72 -3.40 -15.59
CA PHE A 61 2.27 -2.94 -14.32
C PHE A 61 3.81 -2.76 -14.39
N THR A 62 4.50 -3.65 -15.10
CA THR A 62 5.95 -3.52 -15.34
C THR A 62 6.27 -2.30 -16.22
N SER A 63 5.44 -2.00 -17.23
CA SER A 63 5.63 -0.78 -18.05
C SER A 63 5.48 0.49 -17.22
N TRP A 64 4.60 0.52 -16.22
CA TRP A 64 4.48 1.65 -15.30
C TRP A 64 5.77 1.91 -14.51
N ILE A 65 6.42 0.82 -14.03
CA ILE A 65 7.70 0.93 -13.33
C ILE A 65 8.75 1.59 -14.24
N SER A 66 8.80 1.16 -15.50
CA SER A 66 9.76 1.69 -16.48
C SER A 66 9.47 3.13 -16.89
N LYS A 67 8.18 3.51 -17.03
CA LYS A 67 7.77 4.84 -17.49
C LYS A 67 7.82 5.88 -16.37
N PHE A 68 7.32 5.56 -15.20
CA PHE A 68 7.14 6.54 -14.12
C PHE A 68 8.23 6.49 -13.04
N GLY A 69 9.03 5.41 -13.01
CA GLY A 69 10.08 5.18 -12.01
C GLY A 69 9.60 4.37 -10.82
N SER A 70 10.48 3.54 -10.28
CA SER A 70 10.20 2.66 -9.13
C SER A 70 9.92 3.41 -7.83
N GLU A 71 10.35 4.66 -7.73
CA GLU A 71 10.09 5.52 -6.56
C GLU A 71 8.64 5.98 -6.50
N LYS A 72 7.92 6.00 -7.64
CA LYS A 72 6.51 6.42 -7.73
C LYS A 72 5.52 5.28 -7.76
N ILE A 73 5.99 4.06 -8.01
CA ILE A 73 5.13 2.88 -8.13
C ILE A 73 5.30 1.99 -6.90
N ILE A 74 4.21 1.71 -6.22
CA ILE A 74 4.17 0.81 -5.07
C ILE A 74 3.43 -0.47 -5.47
N LEU A 75 3.99 -1.62 -5.14
CA LEU A 75 3.30 -2.89 -5.29
C LEU A 75 2.30 -3.09 -4.16
N GLY A 76 1.02 -3.27 -4.46
CA GLY A 76 0.02 -3.73 -3.52
C GLY A 76 0.01 -5.25 -3.46
N ALA A 77 0.28 -5.82 -2.30
CA ALA A 77 0.34 -7.27 -2.07
C ALA A 77 -0.56 -7.66 -0.89
N ASP A 78 -1.87 -7.64 -1.13
CA ASP A 78 -2.85 -8.09 -0.16
C ASP A 78 -2.87 -9.62 -0.12
N ALA A 79 -2.80 -10.20 1.08
CA ALA A 79 -2.67 -11.64 1.24
C ALA A 79 -3.67 -12.24 2.22
N LYS A 80 -4.15 -13.42 1.86
CA LYS A 80 -4.89 -14.33 2.74
C LYS A 80 -4.14 -15.65 2.81
N GLU A 81 -3.76 -16.08 4.01
CA GLU A 81 -3.01 -17.33 4.19
C GLU A 81 -1.76 -17.40 3.29
N LYS A 82 -1.02 -16.29 3.20
CA LYS A 82 0.18 -16.12 2.36
C LYS A 82 -0.05 -16.26 0.85
N LYS A 83 -1.30 -16.19 0.37
CA LYS A 83 -1.65 -16.15 -1.06
C LYS A 83 -2.20 -14.80 -1.44
N ILE A 84 -1.84 -14.33 -2.63
CA ILE A 84 -2.27 -13.03 -3.14
C ILE A 84 -3.78 -13.00 -3.32
N ALA A 85 -4.42 -11.97 -2.78
CA ALA A 85 -5.83 -11.65 -2.97
C ALA A 85 -5.99 -10.42 -3.87
N ILE A 86 -7.01 -10.41 -4.70
CA ILE A 86 -7.30 -9.37 -5.67
C ILE A 86 -8.78 -9.00 -5.67
N SER A 87 -9.16 -8.01 -6.50
CA SER A 87 -10.55 -7.62 -6.71
C SER A 87 -11.25 -7.14 -5.43
N GLY A 88 -10.55 -6.39 -4.55
CA GLY A 88 -11.11 -6.00 -3.25
C GLY A 88 -11.28 -7.18 -2.29
N TRP A 89 -10.37 -8.17 -2.41
CA TRP A 89 -10.30 -9.39 -1.57
C TRP A 89 -11.38 -10.44 -1.86
N GLU A 90 -12.14 -10.26 -2.95
CA GLU A 90 -13.18 -11.22 -3.37
C GLU A 90 -12.59 -12.50 -3.95
N GLU A 91 -11.35 -12.44 -4.44
CA GLU A 91 -10.67 -13.55 -5.11
C GLU A 91 -9.28 -13.76 -4.49
N THR A 92 -8.99 -15.00 -4.08
CA THR A 92 -7.66 -15.43 -3.66
C THR A 92 -7.03 -16.25 -4.79
N THR A 93 -5.84 -15.86 -5.22
CA THR A 93 -5.11 -16.52 -6.29
C THR A 93 -4.32 -17.73 -5.78
N SER A 94 -3.71 -18.49 -6.69
CA SER A 94 -2.73 -19.53 -6.32
C SER A 94 -1.31 -19.00 -6.10
N GLN A 95 -1.08 -17.69 -6.31
CA GLN A 95 0.25 -17.09 -6.21
C GLN A 95 0.64 -16.90 -4.75
N GLU A 96 1.78 -17.43 -4.37
CA GLU A 96 2.37 -17.24 -3.04
C GLU A 96 2.92 -15.81 -2.90
N LEU A 97 2.72 -15.20 -1.73
CA LEU A 97 3.03 -13.80 -1.44
C LEU A 97 4.50 -13.45 -1.67
N ILE A 98 5.43 -14.18 -1.06
CA ILE A 98 6.87 -13.84 -1.13
C ILE A 98 7.43 -14.02 -2.54
N PRO A 99 7.18 -15.13 -3.25
CA PRO A 99 7.57 -15.27 -4.66
C PRO A 99 6.98 -14.17 -5.57
N PHE A 100 5.74 -13.76 -5.33
CA PHE A 100 5.12 -12.67 -6.07
C PHE A 100 5.84 -11.33 -5.86
N ILE A 101 6.09 -10.95 -4.59
CA ILE A 101 6.81 -9.73 -4.25
C ILE A 101 8.23 -9.76 -4.84
N LYS A 102 8.95 -10.89 -4.69
CA LYS A 102 10.31 -11.06 -5.20
C LYS A 102 10.37 -10.90 -6.72
N GLY A 103 9.40 -11.49 -7.44
CA GLY A 103 9.31 -11.33 -8.89
C GLY A 103 9.15 -9.89 -9.37
N TYR A 104 8.54 -9.01 -8.57
CA TYR A 104 8.46 -7.58 -8.84
C TYR A 104 9.67 -6.81 -8.33
N TYR A 105 10.26 -7.21 -7.23
CA TYR A 105 11.53 -6.66 -6.75
C TYR A 105 12.63 -6.83 -7.81
N ASP A 106 12.73 -7.99 -8.43
CA ASP A 106 13.67 -8.27 -9.52
C ASP A 106 13.41 -7.41 -10.78
N LYS A 107 12.18 -6.88 -10.93
CA LYS A 107 11.79 -5.93 -12.00
C LYS A 107 11.94 -4.46 -11.60
N GLY A 108 12.51 -4.19 -10.43
CA GLY A 108 12.83 -2.84 -9.96
C GLY A 108 11.85 -2.22 -8.96
N ILE A 109 10.82 -2.92 -8.50
CA ILE A 109 10.00 -2.45 -7.38
C ILE A 109 10.84 -2.38 -6.12
N THR A 110 10.77 -1.25 -5.43
CA THR A 110 11.49 -1.00 -4.17
C THR A 110 10.57 -0.87 -2.96
N LYS A 111 9.27 -0.71 -3.19
CA LYS A 111 8.26 -0.50 -2.13
C LYS A 111 7.08 -1.44 -2.30
N VAL A 112 6.62 -2.02 -1.20
CA VAL A 112 5.42 -2.85 -1.16
C VAL A 112 4.50 -2.43 -0.01
N ILE A 113 3.21 -2.31 -0.28
CA ILE A 113 2.17 -2.32 0.75
C ILE A 113 1.71 -3.78 0.88
N CYS A 114 1.91 -4.36 2.05
CA CYS A 114 1.47 -5.72 2.33
C CYS A 114 0.37 -5.72 3.39
N THR A 115 -0.83 -6.16 3.00
CA THR A 115 -1.98 -6.28 3.90
C THR A 115 -2.24 -7.74 4.23
N ASP A 116 -2.22 -8.09 5.51
CA ASP A 116 -2.85 -9.33 5.97
C ASP A 116 -4.36 -9.10 6.11
N ILE A 117 -5.13 -9.54 5.12
CA ILE A 117 -6.57 -9.27 5.07
C ILE A 117 -7.37 -9.97 6.17
N ALA A 118 -6.82 -11.02 6.78
CA ALA A 118 -7.45 -11.66 7.93
C ALA A 118 -7.40 -10.79 9.19
N ARG A 119 -6.45 -9.84 9.24
CA ARG A 119 -6.26 -8.90 10.35
C ARG A 119 -6.80 -7.51 10.06
N ASP A 120 -7.00 -7.15 8.78
CA ASP A 120 -7.45 -5.82 8.43
C ASP A 120 -8.80 -5.49 9.06
N GLY A 121 -8.88 -4.29 9.66
CA GLY A 121 -10.07 -3.83 10.37
C GLY A 121 -10.41 -4.56 11.67
N MET A 122 -9.66 -5.60 12.07
CA MET A 122 -9.96 -6.40 13.27
C MET A 122 -9.40 -5.79 14.57
N LEU A 123 -8.44 -4.86 14.48
CA LEU A 123 -7.77 -4.24 15.64
C LEU A 123 -7.17 -5.28 16.61
N GLN A 124 -6.55 -6.34 16.07
CA GLN A 124 -5.98 -7.46 16.83
C GLN A 124 -4.44 -7.53 16.74
N GLY A 125 -3.83 -6.45 16.30
CA GLY A 125 -2.40 -6.34 16.05
C GLY A 125 -1.99 -6.76 14.63
N PRO A 126 -0.89 -6.18 14.13
CA PRO A 126 -0.37 -6.43 12.78
C PRO A 126 0.29 -7.82 12.66
N ALA A 127 0.49 -8.27 11.41
CA ALA A 127 1.11 -9.56 11.09
C ALA A 127 2.65 -9.49 11.13
N ILE A 128 3.24 -9.16 12.28
CA ILE A 128 4.68 -8.88 12.43
C ILE A 128 5.56 -10.01 11.88
N ASP A 129 5.21 -11.26 12.15
CA ASP A 129 6.01 -12.41 11.70
C ASP A 129 6.02 -12.54 10.18
N LEU A 130 4.89 -12.23 9.52
CA LEU A 130 4.81 -12.19 8.06
C LEU A 130 5.75 -11.12 7.47
N TYR A 131 5.76 -9.94 8.05
CA TYR A 131 6.62 -8.84 7.58
C TYR A 131 8.10 -9.14 7.82
N LYS A 132 8.46 -9.80 8.93
CA LYS A 132 9.82 -10.27 9.18
C LYS A 132 10.24 -11.29 8.13
N GLU A 133 9.38 -12.25 7.80
CA GLU A 133 9.65 -13.26 6.76
C GLU A 133 9.91 -12.58 5.40
N ILE A 134 9.10 -11.61 5.01
CA ILE A 134 9.31 -10.85 3.77
C ILE A 134 10.65 -10.10 3.81
N ARG A 135 10.97 -9.42 4.92
CA ARG A 135 12.22 -8.68 5.10
C ARG A 135 13.45 -9.60 5.02
N ASP A 136 13.38 -10.76 5.64
CA ASP A 136 14.50 -11.71 5.68
C ASP A 136 14.78 -12.31 4.31
N GLU A 137 13.74 -12.50 3.47
CA GLU A 137 13.86 -12.98 2.09
C GLU A 137 14.25 -11.86 1.09
N ILE A 138 13.87 -10.60 1.37
CA ILE A 138 14.11 -9.45 0.50
C ILE A 138 14.60 -8.24 1.33
N PRO A 139 15.87 -8.24 1.78
CA PRO A 139 16.36 -7.33 2.84
C PRO A 139 16.31 -5.84 2.53
N PHE A 140 16.31 -5.43 1.25
CA PHE A 140 16.31 -4.02 0.84
C PHE A 140 14.95 -3.51 0.38
N LEU A 141 13.91 -4.32 0.50
CA LEU A 141 12.55 -3.93 0.17
C LEU A 141 11.99 -3.00 1.26
N TYR A 142 11.42 -1.87 0.83
CA TYR A 142 10.69 -0.98 1.74
C TYR A 142 9.28 -1.52 1.96
N ILE A 143 9.07 -2.15 3.12
CA ILE A 143 7.79 -2.77 3.48
C ILE A 143 6.92 -1.75 4.20
N ILE A 144 5.72 -1.55 3.69
CA ILE A 144 4.66 -0.78 4.34
C ILE A 144 3.65 -1.78 4.88
N ALA A 145 3.67 -2.00 6.18
CA ALA A 145 2.76 -2.93 6.85
C ALA A 145 1.33 -2.38 6.83
N SER A 146 0.35 -3.24 6.56
CA SER A 146 -1.07 -2.86 6.53
C SER A 146 -1.94 -3.93 7.18
N GLY A 147 -2.98 -3.49 7.91
CA GLY A 147 -3.93 -4.36 8.57
C GLY A 147 -3.62 -4.66 10.03
N GLY A 148 -4.66 -4.65 10.84
CA GLY A 148 -4.66 -5.12 12.23
C GLY A 148 -4.18 -4.13 13.30
N VAL A 149 -3.48 -3.06 12.96
CA VAL A 149 -2.98 -2.08 13.93
C VAL A 149 -4.10 -1.55 14.82
N SER A 150 -3.90 -1.65 16.12
CA SER A 150 -4.90 -1.31 17.14
C SER A 150 -4.42 -0.28 18.16
N SER A 151 -3.12 -0.15 18.34
CA SER A 151 -2.53 0.71 19.36
C SER A 151 -1.16 1.24 18.96
N ILE A 152 -0.63 2.14 19.77
CA ILE A 152 0.70 2.72 19.56
C ILE A 152 1.80 1.67 19.80
N GLU A 153 1.57 0.73 20.70
CA GLU A 153 2.49 -0.37 20.99
C GLU A 153 2.65 -1.31 19.78
N ASP A 154 1.63 -1.43 18.93
CA ASP A 154 1.73 -2.19 17.68
C ASP A 154 2.68 -1.51 16.70
N ILE A 155 2.69 -0.17 16.64
CA ILE A 155 3.63 0.60 15.83
C ILE A 155 5.05 0.45 16.37
N GLU A 156 5.23 0.48 17.71
CA GLU A 156 6.54 0.23 18.34
C GLU A 156 7.08 -1.14 17.99
N LYS A 157 6.26 -2.19 18.12
CA LYS A 157 6.66 -3.56 17.75
C LYS A 157 7.05 -3.70 16.27
N LEU A 158 6.34 -3.02 15.37
CA LEU A 158 6.72 -2.99 13.96
C LEU A 158 8.07 -2.30 13.76
N SER A 159 8.30 -1.17 14.41
CA SER A 159 9.57 -0.44 14.40
C SER A 159 10.72 -1.30 14.94
N GLU A 160 10.53 -1.95 16.11
CA GLU A 160 11.50 -2.88 16.72
C GLU A 160 11.79 -4.07 15.80
N ALA A 161 10.78 -4.51 15.02
CA ALA A 161 10.95 -5.55 14.01
C ALA A 161 11.66 -5.06 12.74
N GLY A 162 12.07 -3.78 12.67
CA GLY A 162 12.74 -3.20 11.52
C GLY A 162 11.81 -2.97 10.30
N ILE A 163 10.50 -2.84 10.53
CA ILE A 163 9.53 -2.53 9.47
C ILE A 163 9.44 -1.00 9.34
N PRO A 164 9.80 -0.43 8.18
CA PRO A 164 10.05 1.01 8.05
C PRO A 164 8.78 1.86 8.00
N ALA A 165 7.63 1.29 7.67
CA ALA A 165 6.38 2.05 7.53
C ALA A 165 5.14 1.20 7.84
N VAL A 166 4.06 1.88 8.21
CA VAL A 166 2.78 1.25 8.54
C VAL A 166 1.60 2.11 8.11
N ILE A 167 0.54 1.46 7.61
CA ILE A 167 -0.76 2.08 7.31
C ILE A 167 -1.75 1.69 8.40
N PHE A 168 -2.45 2.67 8.92
CA PHE A 168 -3.56 2.46 9.83
C PHE A 168 -4.59 3.58 9.68
N GLY A 169 -5.84 3.20 9.55
CA GLY A 169 -6.97 4.14 9.43
C GLY A 169 -7.94 3.98 10.61
N LYS A 170 -8.49 2.78 10.77
CA LYS A 170 -9.54 2.48 11.77
C LYS A 170 -9.13 2.86 13.20
N ALA A 171 -7.88 2.60 13.59
CA ALA A 171 -7.38 2.93 14.92
C ALA A 171 -7.42 4.45 15.23
N ILE A 172 -7.21 5.32 14.22
CA ILE A 172 -7.38 6.79 14.37
C ILE A 172 -8.87 7.13 14.45
N TYR A 173 -9.69 6.61 13.53
CA TYR A 173 -11.12 6.94 13.47
C TYR A 173 -11.87 6.50 14.73
N GLU A 174 -11.44 5.40 15.36
CA GLU A 174 -11.98 4.91 16.64
C GLU A 174 -11.28 5.54 17.88
N GLY A 175 -10.36 6.48 17.68
CA GLY A 175 -9.67 7.18 18.78
C GLY A 175 -8.70 6.30 19.58
N LYS A 176 -8.31 5.14 19.06
CA LYS A 176 -7.34 4.23 19.69
C LYS A 176 -5.91 4.80 19.63
N ILE A 177 -5.60 5.51 18.54
CA ILE A 177 -4.34 6.21 18.35
C ILE A 177 -4.65 7.69 18.12
N GLN A 178 -3.98 8.58 18.84
CA GLN A 178 -4.09 10.03 18.64
C GLN A 178 -2.90 10.53 17.83
N LEU A 179 -3.11 11.52 16.96
CA LEU A 179 -2.04 12.07 16.11
C LEU A 179 -0.85 12.57 16.92
N LYS A 180 -1.07 13.12 18.14
CA LYS A 180 0.02 13.56 19.02
C LYS A 180 0.95 12.43 19.46
N ASP A 181 0.45 11.18 19.53
CA ASP A 181 1.23 10.04 19.96
C ASP A 181 2.21 9.57 18.87
N LEU A 182 1.98 10.02 17.63
CA LEU A 182 2.83 9.71 16.47
C LEU A 182 4.07 10.60 16.35
N LEU A 183 4.10 11.74 17.06
CA LEU A 183 5.22 12.71 16.98
C LEU A 183 6.58 12.09 17.35
N ARG A 184 6.61 11.01 18.10
CA ARG A 184 7.84 10.30 18.48
C ARG A 184 8.44 9.42 17.38
N PHE A 185 7.71 9.24 16.27
CA PHE A 185 8.16 8.46 15.10
C PHE A 185 8.52 9.35 13.90
N THR A 186 8.49 10.68 14.05
CA THR A 186 8.78 11.68 13.00
C THR A 186 10.16 12.29 13.17
#